data_36b252a7f315aeb8004039000b742d53
#
_entry.id   36b252a7f315aeb8004039000b742d53
#
_cell.length_a   1.000
_cell.length_b   1.000
_cell.length_c   1.000
_cell.angle_alpha   90.00
_cell.angle_beta   90.00
_cell.angle_gamma   90.00
#
_symmetry.space_group_name_H-M   'P 1'
#
loop_
_entity.id
_entity.type
_entity.pdbx_description
1 polymer ?
#
loop_
_entity_poly.entity_id
_entity_poly.type
_entity_poly.pdbx_seq_one_letter_code
_entity_poly.pdbx_strand_id
1 'polypeptide(L)'
;METAKPKGKSSLMSDLVKGKATICVVNYKTLDFTRLCLRSIRKFTKYPYQVIVVDNDSQDESLEYLKSLNWIRLIQRRLDADEPGGGYAHAAGLDLGLENCDTEFYVSMHSDTFVREQNWLSDLISYFDNDDNIACVGSGKIELIPKWRIMLKKATDFRTFKRKVFREPDPLGKFRYYGRTICCLYRTDILRREQLSFLMDRDKGLTGGKKLYFEIVDRGYKTVELPSSVMGQYIVHLAHATQVVNPQEFTLRKRTIRKCNRIVRKVMASGRIQNILTDNSLDR
;
A
#
# COMPACT_ATOMS: atom_id res chain seq x y z
N MET A 1 11.71 -23.72 -35.42
CA MET A 1 11.96 -23.11 -34.11
C MET A 1 12.31 -21.64 -34.33
N GLU A 2 11.33 -20.79 -34.27
CA GLU A 2 11.47 -19.35 -34.49
C GLU A 2 11.75 -18.68 -33.14
N THR A 3 12.97 -18.17 -32.99
CA THR A 3 13.37 -17.44 -31.77
C THR A 3 12.73 -16.07 -31.79
N ALA A 4 11.78 -15.85 -30.88
CA ALA A 4 11.18 -14.54 -30.68
C ALA A 4 12.25 -13.52 -30.24
N LYS A 5 12.44 -12.48 -31.05
CA LYS A 5 13.28 -11.32 -30.74
C LYS A 5 12.71 -10.58 -29.53
N PRO A 6 13.53 -10.11 -28.58
CA PRO A 6 13.04 -9.28 -27.48
C PRO A 6 12.45 -7.98 -28.01
N LYS A 7 11.21 -7.66 -27.62
CA LYS A 7 10.56 -6.39 -27.95
C LYS A 7 11.41 -5.24 -27.42
N GLY A 8 11.74 -4.30 -28.29
CA GLY A 8 12.62 -3.20 -27.98
C GLY A 8 12.09 -2.27 -26.88
N LYS A 9 12.99 -1.69 -26.10
CA LYS A 9 12.74 -0.77 -24.97
C LYS A 9 11.82 0.43 -25.24
N SER A 10 11.60 0.79 -26.53
CA SER A 10 10.78 1.94 -26.94
C SER A 10 9.28 1.68 -26.94
N SER A 11 8.81 0.45 -27.07
CA SER A 11 7.37 0.13 -27.17
C SER A 11 6.65 0.07 -25.80
N LEU A 12 7.37 -0.03 -24.71
CA LEU A 12 6.80 -0.14 -23.35
C LEU A 12 6.37 1.19 -22.72
N MET A 13 6.77 2.33 -23.30
CA MET A 13 6.49 3.67 -22.75
C MET A 13 5.33 4.39 -23.43
N SER A 14 4.91 3.98 -24.64
CA SER A 14 3.90 4.69 -25.43
C SER A 14 2.43 4.39 -25.07
N ASP A 15 2.16 3.38 -24.27
CA ASP A 15 0.82 2.80 -24.15
C ASP A 15 0.14 2.99 -22.78
N LEU A 16 0.65 3.90 -21.92
CA LEU A 16 -0.01 4.18 -20.64
C LEU A 16 -1.23 5.07 -20.83
N VAL A 17 -2.38 4.62 -20.32
CA VAL A 17 -3.62 5.40 -20.31
C VAL A 17 -3.45 6.60 -19.38
N LYS A 18 -3.42 7.79 -19.97
CA LYS A 18 -3.27 9.07 -19.26
C LYS A 18 -4.53 9.43 -18.47
N GLY A 19 -4.36 10.18 -17.38
CA GLY A 19 -5.46 10.61 -16.52
C GLY A 19 -6.18 9.46 -15.81
N LYS A 20 -5.53 8.31 -15.64
CA LYS A 20 -6.09 7.12 -14.98
C LYS A 20 -5.09 6.49 -14.01
N ALA A 21 -5.60 5.86 -12.97
CA ALA A 21 -4.79 5.16 -11.98
C ALA A 21 -5.16 3.68 -11.88
N THR A 22 -4.17 2.81 -11.64
CA THR A 22 -4.36 1.42 -11.24
C THR A 22 -4.15 1.30 -9.74
N ILE A 23 -5.18 0.88 -9.01
CA ILE A 23 -5.08 0.59 -7.58
C ILE A 23 -4.81 -0.90 -7.44
N CYS A 24 -3.61 -1.24 -6.94
CA CYS A 24 -3.22 -2.63 -6.70
C CYS A 24 -3.39 -2.98 -5.22
N VAL A 25 -4.20 -4.00 -4.97
CA VAL A 25 -4.44 -4.56 -3.64
C VAL A 25 -3.93 -5.98 -3.61
N VAL A 26 -3.09 -6.31 -2.64
CA VAL A 26 -2.61 -7.68 -2.43
C VAL A 26 -3.44 -8.34 -1.33
N ASN A 27 -4.15 -9.41 -1.66
CA ASN A 27 -4.96 -10.20 -0.74
C ASN A 27 -4.20 -11.43 -0.24
N TYR A 28 -4.37 -11.74 1.04
CA TYR A 28 -3.99 -13.02 1.63
C TYR A 28 -4.87 -13.32 2.84
N LYS A 29 -5.87 -14.21 2.66
CA LYS A 29 -6.74 -14.72 3.73
C LYS A 29 -7.35 -13.63 4.63
N THR A 30 -7.90 -12.54 4.02
CA THR A 30 -8.42 -11.37 4.75
C THR A 30 -9.79 -10.92 4.23
N LEU A 31 -10.75 -11.84 4.10
CA LEU A 31 -12.06 -11.60 3.50
C LEU A 31 -12.71 -10.26 3.91
N ASP A 32 -12.95 -10.06 5.21
CA ASP A 32 -13.70 -8.88 5.68
C ASP A 32 -12.94 -7.56 5.45
N PHE A 33 -11.62 -7.58 5.58
CA PHE A 33 -10.79 -6.40 5.33
C PHE A 33 -10.71 -6.11 3.84
N THR A 34 -10.47 -7.12 3.02
CA THR A 34 -10.42 -6.99 1.57
C THR A 34 -11.77 -6.52 1.01
N ARG A 35 -12.89 -7.06 1.51
CA ARG A 35 -14.23 -6.59 1.17
C ARG A 35 -14.42 -5.11 1.54
N LEU A 36 -14.04 -4.71 2.75
CA LEU A 36 -14.11 -3.32 3.19
C LEU A 36 -13.22 -2.42 2.33
N CYS A 37 -11.98 -2.83 2.06
CA CYS A 37 -11.05 -2.11 1.20
C CYS A 37 -11.67 -1.84 -0.17
N LEU A 38 -12.07 -2.90 -0.88
CA LEU A 38 -12.60 -2.82 -2.25
C LEU A 38 -13.90 -2.01 -2.31
N ARG A 39 -14.85 -2.28 -1.41
CA ARG A 39 -16.11 -1.52 -1.34
C ARG A 39 -15.87 -0.05 -1.01
N SER A 40 -14.90 0.27 -0.18
CA SER A 40 -14.56 1.67 0.11
C SER A 40 -13.91 2.37 -1.09
N ILE A 41 -13.05 1.68 -1.85
CA ILE A 41 -12.52 2.18 -3.11
C ILE A 41 -13.69 2.49 -4.06
N ARG A 42 -14.59 1.55 -4.28
CA ARG A 42 -15.76 1.71 -5.16
C ARG A 42 -16.64 2.89 -4.75
N LYS A 43 -16.90 3.05 -3.45
CA LYS A 43 -17.78 4.09 -2.90
C LYS A 43 -17.19 5.49 -2.96
N PHE A 44 -15.89 5.62 -2.74
CA PHE A 44 -15.26 6.91 -2.49
C PHE A 44 -14.29 7.38 -3.58
N THR A 45 -14.01 6.58 -4.62
CA THR A 45 -13.10 6.99 -5.67
C THR A 45 -13.86 7.56 -6.86
N LYS A 46 -13.63 8.84 -7.17
CA LYS A 46 -14.24 9.53 -8.32
C LYS A 46 -13.27 9.73 -9.48
N TYR A 47 -11.96 9.80 -9.20
CA TYR A 47 -10.95 9.88 -10.25
C TYR A 47 -10.98 8.61 -11.12
N PRO A 48 -10.72 8.68 -12.43
CA PRO A 48 -10.71 7.49 -13.29
C PRO A 48 -9.70 6.44 -12.78
N TYR A 49 -10.18 5.24 -12.51
CA TYR A 49 -9.35 4.17 -11.96
C TYR A 49 -9.72 2.80 -12.49
N GLN A 50 -8.84 1.86 -12.29
CA GLN A 50 -9.09 0.43 -12.33
C GLN A 50 -8.47 -0.24 -11.10
N VAL A 51 -8.94 -1.43 -10.78
CA VAL A 51 -8.42 -2.19 -9.64
C VAL A 51 -7.83 -3.51 -10.11
N ILE A 52 -6.59 -3.76 -9.71
CA ILE A 52 -5.95 -5.07 -9.79
C ILE A 52 -5.89 -5.63 -8.38
N VAL A 53 -6.42 -6.82 -8.20
CA VAL A 53 -6.24 -7.57 -6.95
C VAL A 53 -5.34 -8.75 -7.23
N VAL A 54 -4.23 -8.82 -6.51
CA VAL A 54 -3.34 -9.99 -6.56
C VAL A 54 -3.63 -10.85 -5.34
N ASP A 55 -4.17 -12.03 -5.56
CA ASP A 55 -4.39 -13.01 -4.51
C ASP A 55 -3.14 -13.88 -4.35
N ASN A 56 -2.55 -13.85 -3.17
CA ASN A 56 -1.33 -14.58 -2.83
C ASN A 56 -1.65 -15.98 -2.27
N ASP A 57 -2.31 -16.83 -3.09
CA ASP A 57 -2.59 -18.23 -2.74
C ASP A 57 -3.45 -18.39 -1.47
N SER A 58 -4.50 -17.59 -1.36
CA SER A 58 -5.35 -17.59 -0.16
C SER A 58 -6.10 -18.91 0.06
N GLN A 59 -6.64 -19.52 -1.01
CA GLN A 59 -7.37 -20.80 -0.99
C GLN A 59 -8.49 -20.83 0.07
N ASP A 60 -9.18 -19.70 0.25
CA ASP A 60 -10.25 -19.52 1.24
C ASP A 60 -11.41 -18.68 0.69
N GLU A 61 -12.37 -18.35 1.54
CA GLU A 61 -13.55 -17.54 1.19
C GLU A 61 -13.21 -16.17 0.61
N SER A 62 -12.01 -15.62 0.91
CA SER A 62 -11.58 -14.33 0.34
C SER A 62 -11.33 -14.44 -1.16
N LEU A 63 -10.76 -15.56 -1.63
CA LEU A 63 -10.59 -15.81 -3.06
C LEU A 63 -11.92 -15.99 -3.77
N GLU A 64 -12.88 -16.72 -3.17
CA GLU A 64 -14.21 -16.91 -3.75
C GLU A 64 -14.97 -15.58 -3.87
N TYR A 65 -14.86 -14.71 -2.85
CA TYR A 65 -15.38 -13.35 -2.93
C TYR A 65 -14.75 -12.56 -4.08
N LEU A 66 -13.43 -12.59 -4.24
CA LEU A 66 -12.76 -11.88 -5.33
C LEU A 66 -13.17 -12.38 -6.71
N LYS A 67 -13.38 -13.69 -6.90
CA LYS A 67 -13.89 -14.28 -8.15
C LYS A 67 -15.31 -13.82 -8.49
N SER A 68 -16.11 -13.45 -7.49
CA SER A 68 -17.47 -12.96 -7.69
C SER A 68 -17.56 -11.53 -8.20
N LEU A 69 -16.46 -10.75 -8.13
CA LEU A 69 -16.42 -9.34 -8.53
C LEU A 69 -16.11 -9.21 -10.02
N ASN A 70 -16.95 -8.51 -10.77
CA ASN A 70 -16.78 -8.30 -12.22
C ASN A 70 -16.06 -6.99 -12.60
N TRP A 71 -15.78 -6.11 -11.64
CA TRP A 71 -15.18 -4.80 -11.86
C TRP A 71 -13.70 -4.71 -11.47
N ILE A 72 -13.12 -5.79 -10.96
CA ILE A 72 -11.69 -5.91 -10.67
C ILE A 72 -11.01 -6.81 -11.69
N ARG A 73 -9.71 -6.63 -11.87
CA ARG A 73 -8.84 -7.62 -12.51
C ARG A 73 -8.19 -8.46 -11.44
N LEU A 74 -8.64 -9.71 -11.30
CA LEU A 74 -8.07 -10.67 -10.35
C LEU A 74 -6.88 -11.40 -10.98
N ILE A 75 -5.75 -11.40 -10.27
CA ILE A 75 -4.57 -12.20 -10.60
C ILE A 75 -4.34 -13.16 -9.44
N GLN A 76 -4.45 -14.45 -9.71
CA GLN A 76 -4.16 -15.50 -8.73
C GLN A 76 -2.68 -15.88 -8.85
N ARG A 77 -1.94 -15.61 -7.80
CA ARG A 77 -0.51 -15.93 -7.70
C ARG A 77 -0.34 -17.15 -6.82
N ARG A 78 0.35 -18.16 -7.29
CA ARG A 78 0.79 -19.28 -6.46
C ARG A 78 2.10 -18.93 -5.78
N LEU A 79 2.24 -19.32 -4.53
CA LEU A 79 3.48 -19.17 -3.78
C LEU A 79 4.37 -20.36 -4.07
N ASP A 80 5.65 -20.10 -4.40
CA ASP A 80 6.65 -21.15 -4.49
C ASP A 80 6.98 -21.68 -3.09
N ALA A 81 7.28 -22.98 -2.98
CA ALA A 81 7.53 -23.65 -1.70
C ALA A 81 8.65 -22.99 -0.89
N ASP A 82 9.65 -22.45 -1.58
CA ASP A 82 10.82 -21.80 -0.99
C ASP A 82 10.67 -20.28 -0.87
N GLU A 83 9.51 -19.72 -1.27
CA GLU A 83 9.31 -18.28 -1.24
C GLU A 83 9.13 -17.80 0.20
N PRO A 84 9.86 -16.76 0.59
CA PRO A 84 9.64 -16.15 1.90
C PRO A 84 8.25 -15.55 1.98
N GLY A 85 7.45 -15.99 2.93
CA GLY A 85 6.11 -15.45 3.14
C GLY A 85 6.06 -14.00 3.62
N GLY A 86 4.89 -13.53 3.97
CA GLY A 86 4.66 -12.23 4.61
C GLY A 86 5.01 -11.03 3.73
N GLY A 87 5.96 -10.22 4.18
CA GLY A 87 6.32 -8.97 3.48
C GLY A 87 6.90 -9.19 2.09
N TYR A 88 7.62 -10.31 1.86
CA TYR A 88 8.17 -10.63 0.55
C TYR A 88 7.04 -10.99 -0.44
N ALA A 89 6.16 -11.90 -0.07
CA ALA A 89 5.02 -12.30 -0.90
C ALA A 89 4.13 -11.09 -1.24
N HIS A 90 3.93 -10.16 -0.26
CA HIS A 90 3.22 -8.91 -0.51
C HIS A 90 3.94 -8.04 -1.55
N ALA A 91 5.26 -7.89 -1.44
CA ALA A 91 6.06 -7.10 -2.38
C ALA A 91 6.04 -7.71 -3.80
N ALA A 92 6.18 -9.03 -3.92
CA ALA A 92 6.06 -9.75 -5.20
C ALA A 92 4.67 -9.60 -5.82
N GLY A 93 3.61 -9.60 -5.00
CA GLY A 93 2.25 -9.30 -5.45
C GLY A 93 2.11 -7.88 -6.01
N LEU A 94 2.76 -6.88 -5.39
CA LEU A 94 2.78 -5.51 -5.92
C LEU A 94 3.55 -5.41 -7.24
N ASP A 95 4.67 -6.11 -7.40
CA ASP A 95 5.41 -6.14 -8.66
C ASP A 95 4.58 -6.79 -9.78
N LEU A 96 3.91 -7.90 -9.50
CA LEU A 96 3.01 -8.53 -10.47
C LEU A 96 1.84 -7.60 -10.86
N GLY A 97 1.33 -6.82 -9.90
CA GLY A 97 0.35 -5.76 -10.17
C GLY A 97 0.91 -4.64 -11.06
N LEU A 98 2.16 -4.23 -10.84
CA LEU A 98 2.84 -3.21 -11.65
C LEU A 98 3.12 -3.69 -13.08
N GLU A 99 3.52 -4.92 -13.27
CA GLU A 99 3.71 -5.54 -14.59
C GLU A 99 2.41 -5.53 -15.41
N ASN A 100 1.27 -5.67 -14.75
CA ASN A 100 -0.06 -5.68 -15.34
C ASN A 100 -0.76 -4.31 -15.35
N CYS A 101 -0.11 -3.25 -14.86
CA CYS A 101 -0.62 -1.90 -14.86
C CYS A 101 -0.43 -1.26 -16.24
N ASP A 102 -1.48 -0.66 -16.81
CA ASP A 102 -1.45 0.04 -18.10
C ASP A 102 -1.84 1.52 -17.98
N THR A 103 -1.86 2.06 -16.76
CA THR A 103 -2.28 3.44 -16.46
C THR A 103 -1.12 4.32 -16.02
N GLU A 104 -1.31 5.64 -16.14
CA GLU A 104 -0.32 6.65 -15.79
C GLU A 104 0.17 6.56 -14.35
N PHE A 105 -0.75 6.29 -13.43
CA PHE A 105 -0.43 6.19 -12.01
C PHE A 105 -0.66 4.76 -11.49
N TYR A 106 0.24 4.32 -10.64
CA TYR A 106 0.14 3.07 -9.90
C TYR A 106 -0.01 3.35 -8.40
N VAL A 107 -1.00 2.75 -7.76
CA VAL A 107 -1.27 2.90 -6.34
C VAL A 107 -1.07 1.56 -5.65
N SER A 108 -0.09 1.45 -4.78
CA SER A 108 -0.03 0.33 -3.84
C SER A 108 -1.00 0.54 -2.69
N MET A 109 -1.81 -0.45 -2.34
CA MET A 109 -2.74 -0.38 -1.23
C MET A 109 -2.82 -1.71 -0.48
N HIS A 110 -2.72 -1.68 0.85
CA HIS A 110 -2.91 -2.87 1.68
C HIS A 110 -4.39 -3.25 1.76
N SER A 111 -4.70 -4.54 1.82
CA SER A 111 -6.07 -5.05 1.98
C SER A 111 -6.75 -4.61 3.28
N ASP A 112 -6.00 -4.23 4.31
CA ASP A 112 -6.50 -3.68 5.58
C ASP A 112 -6.52 -2.14 5.62
N THR A 113 -6.48 -1.51 4.44
CA THR A 113 -6.63 -0.06 4.25
C THR A 113 -7.96 0.23 3.57
N PHE A 114 -8.69 1.22 4.04
CA PHE A 114 -9.94 1.63 3.39
C PHE A 114 -10.04 3.15 3.24
N VAL A 115 -10.67 3.55 2.15
CA VAL A 115 -10.88 4.95 1.77
C VAL A 115 -12.06 5.54 2.54
N ARG A 116 -12.00 6.83 2.84
CA ARG A 116 -13.06 7.52 3.58
C ARG A 116 -13.52 8.84 2.97
N GLU A 117 -12.79 9.37 1.98
CA GLU A 117 -13.09 10.66 1.34
C GLU A 117 -13.08 10.52 -0.19
N GLN A 118 -14.03 11.23 -0.86
CA GLN A 118 -14.26 11.05 -2.31
C GLN A 118 -13.13 11.53 -3.20
N ASN A 119 -12.45 12.59 -2.80
CA ASN A 119 -11.42 13.23 -3.64
C ASN A 119 -10.00 12.72 -3.31
N TRP A 120 -9.88 11.65 -2.51
CA TRP A 120 -8.59 11.19 -2.03
C TRP A 120 -7.56 10.97 -3.14
N LEU A 121 -7.99 10.37 -4.27
CA LEU A 121 -7.09 10.00 -5.35
C LEU A 121 -6.71 11.22 -6.19
N SER A 122 -7.67 12.08 -6.55
CA SER A 122 -7.40 13.32 -7.26
C SER A 122 -6.51 14.27 -6.47
N ASP A 123 -6.77 14.42 -5.15
CA ASP A 123 -5.97 15.29 -4.29
C ASP A 123 -4.52 14.77 -4.15
N LEU A 124 -4.33 13.44 -4.10
CA LEU A 124 -2.98 12.85 -4.06
C LEU A 124 -2.28 12.92 -5.43
N ILE A 125 -3.01 12.80 -6.53
CA ILE A 125 -2.45 12.91 -7.87
C ILE A 125 -2.01 14.35 -8.16
N SER A 126 -2.72 15.37 -7.68
CA SER A 126 -2.37 16.78 -7.93
C SER A 126 -0.96 17.17 -7.45
N TYR A 127 -0.37 16.41 -6.55
CA TYR A 127 1.03 16.64 -6.16
C TYR A 127 2.02 16.38 -7.31
N PHE A 128 1.68 15.52 -8.26
CA PHE A 128 2.53 15.25 -9.43
C PHE A 128 2.52 16.39 -10.45
N ASP A 129 1.48 17.25 -10.43
CA ASP A 129 1.36 18.38 -11.36
C ASP A 129 2.40 19.47 -11.10
N ASN A 130 3.00 19.46 -9.90
CA ASN A 130 3.97 20.47 -9.50
C ASN A 130 5.38 20.24 -10.09
N ASP A 131 5.72 18.99 -10.41
CA ASP A 131 7.06 18.64 -10.88
C ASP A 131 7.07 17.22 -11.49
N ASP A 132 7.53 17.13 -12.72
CA ASP A 132 7.64 15.86 -13.46
C ASP A 132 8.66 14.90 -12.87
N ASN A 133 9.58 15.38 -12.02
CA ASN A 133 10.53 14.55 -11.31
C ASN A 133 9.95 13.89 -10.04
N ILE A 134 8.71 14.19 -9.67
CA ILE A 134 8.07 13.49 -8.54
C ILE A 134 7.68 12.09 -8.99
N ALA A 135 8.32 11.08 -8.41
CA ALA A 135 8.05 9.67 -8.72
C ALA A 135 7.03 9.03 -7.77
N CYS A 136 6.89 9.59 -6.57
CA CYS A 136 6.10 8.95 -5.51
C CYS A 136 5.44 10.00 -4.61
N VAL A 137 4.17 9.75 -4.25
CA VAL A 137 3.41 10.50 -3.26
C VAL A 137 2.82 9.52 -2.24
N GLY A 138 3.16 9.68 -0.97
CA GLY A 138 2.71 8.76 0.05
C GLY A 138 2.88 9.30 1.45
N SER A 139 2.71 8.45 2.44
CA SER A 139 2.89 8.80 3.84
C SER A 139 3.67 7.71 4.56
N GLY A 140 4.31 8.12 5.64
CA GLY A 140 4.92 7.19 6.58
C GLY A 140 3.88 6.36 7.32
N LYS A 141 4.14 6.08 8.59
CA LYS A 141 3.24 5.26 9.41
C LYS A 141 1.95 6.02 9.76
N ILE A 142 0.81 5.51 9.30
CA ILE A 142 -0.52 6.00 9.69
C ILE A 142 -0.93 5.29 10.97
N GLU A 143 -1.03 6.03 12.08
CA GLU A 143 -1.44 5.46 13.37
C GLU A 143 -2.87 5.91 13.71
N LEU A 144 -3.74 4.95 14.00
CA LEU A 144 -5.09 5.18 14.56
C LEU A 144 -5.01 5.53 16.06
N ILE A 145 -4.23 6.56 16.38
CA ILE A 145 -4.03 7.00 17.77
C ILE A 145 -4.53 8.45 17.87
N PRO A 146 -5.28 8.81 18.95
CA PRO A 146 -5.71 10.18 19.17
C PRO A 146 -4.54 11.16 19.14
N LYS A 147 -4.74 12.34 18.55
CA LYS A 147 -3.68 13.37 18.38
C LYS A 147 -2.94 13.68 19.69
N TRP A 148 -3.67 13.76 20.82
CA TRP A 148 -3.07 14.03 22.13
C TRP A 148 -2.07 12.93 22.57
N ARG A 149 -2.34 11.65 22.24
CA ARG A 149 -1.39 10.55 22.52
C ARG A 149 -0.15 10.62 21.63
N ILE A 150 -0.29 11.08 20.39
CA ILE A 150 0.85 11.31 19.49
C ILE A 150 1.71 12.44 20.08
N MET A 151 1.09 13.54 20.55
CA MET A 151 1.79 14.64 21.20
C MET A 151 2.50 14.18 22.49
N LEU A 152 1.80 13.43 23.33
CA LEU A 152 2.38 12.88 24.56
C LEU A 152 3.58 11.95 24.26
N LYS A 153 3.45 11.06 23.25
CA LYS A 153 4.54 10.20 22.82
C LYS A 153 5.74 10.99 22.29
N LYS A 154 5.51 12.09 21.56
CA LYS A 154 6.60 13.00 21.12
C LYS A 154 7.24 13.71 22.30
N ALA A 155 6.45 14.19 23.27
CA ALA A 155 6.94 14.87 24.47
C ALA A 155 7.72 13.93 25.41
N THR A 156 7.38 12.64 25.44
CA THR A 156 8.04 11.61 26.27
C THR A 156 9.12 10.82 25.53
N ASP A 157 9.48 11.25 24.30
CA ASP A 157 10.54 10.59 23.54
C ASP A 157 11.93 11.09 24.01
N PHE A 158 12.32 10.65 25.20
CA PHE A 158 13.62 10.94 25.80
C PHE A 158 14.80 10.56 24.91
N ARG A 159 14.65 9.58 24.02
CA ARG A 159 15.72 9.19 23.09
C ARG A 159 15.97 10.28 22.06
N THR A 160 14.91 10.81 21.46
CA THR A 160 15.02 11.94 20.51
C THR A 160 15.50 13.19 21.21
N PHE A 161 15.04 13.45 22.44
CA PHE A 161 15.53 14.57 23.25
C PHE A 161 17.03 14.42 23.56
N LYS A 162 17.47 13.26 24.08
CA LYS A 162 18.88 12.97 24.37
C LYS A 162 19.77 13.15 23.14
N ARG A 163 19.34 12.64 21.97
CA ARG A 163 20.07 12.82 20.70
C ARG A 163 20.23 14.28 20.30
N LYS A 164 19.16 15.09 20.46
CA LYS A 164 19.24 16.54 20.18
C LYS A 164 20.20 17.25 21.11
N VAL A 165 20.18 16.92 22.39
CA VAL A 165 21.07 17.51 23.40
C VAL A 165 22.54 17.14 23.15
N PHE A 166 22.82 15.87 22.88
CA PHE A 166 24.19 15.36 22.64
C PHE A 166 24.61 15.45 21.17
N ARG A 167 23.83 16.08 20.29
CA ARG A 167 24.10 16.21 18.85
C ARG A 167 24.46 14.88 18.17
N GLU A 168 23.93 13.76 18.70
CA GLU A 168 24.11 12.45 18.09
C GLU A 168 23.38 12.41 16.73
N PRO A 169 24.04 11.93 15.65
CA PRO A 169 23.36 11.79 14.35
C PRO A 169 22.19 10.82 14.45
N ASP A 170 21.08 11.15 13.79
CA ASP A 170 19.96 10.22 13.68
C ASP A 170 20.39 9.01 12.84
N PRO A 171 20.41 7.79 13.41
CA PRO A 171 20.83 6.59 12.67
C PRO A 171 19.98 6.29 11.44
N LEU A 172 18.76 6.85 11.36
CA LEU A 172 17.91 6.78 10.17
C LEU A 172 18.11 8.00 9.25
N GLY A 173 18.74 9.09 9.73
CA GLY A 173 19.05 10.31 8.98
C GLY A 173 17.84 10.84 8.19
N LYS A 174 18.10 11.29 6.96
CA LYS A 174 17.07 11.72 5.99
C LYS A 174 16.10 10.60 5.58
N PHE A 175 16.40 9.35 5.91
CA PHE A 175 15.67 8.16 5.51
C PHE A 175 14.66 7.68 6.56
N ARG A 176 14.38 8.49 7.57
CA ARG A 176 13.35 8.19 8.58
C ARG A 176 11.96 8.16 7.98
N TYR A 177 11.76 8.93 6.93
CA TYR A 177 10.46 9.22 6.33
C TYR A 177 10.46 8.72 4.89
N TYR A 178 9.57 7.79 4.57
CA TYR A 178 9.37 7.26 3.22
C TYR A 178 7.90 6.87 3.04
N GLY A 179 7.39 6.97 1.82
CA GLY A 179 6.05 6.48 1.47
C GLY A 179 5.95 4.98 1.68
N ARG A 180 5.04 4.56 2.55
CA ARG A 180 4.80 3.14 2.80
C ARG A 180 3.79 2.60 1.80
N THR A 181 3.97 1.36 1.39
CA THR A 181 3.06 0.63 0.49
C THR A 181 1.63 0.44 1.03
N ILE A 182 1.35 0.94 2.22
CA ILE A 182 0.00 0.98 2.82
C ILE A 182 -1.01 1.68 1.91
N CYS A 183 -0.62 2.85 1.37
CA CYS A 183 -1.28 3.59 0.31
C CYS A 183 -0.25 4.59 -0.22
N CYS A 184 0.33 4.30 -1.35
CA CYS A 184 1.35 5.13 -1.96
C CYS A 184 1.15 5.14 -3.48
N LEU A 185 1.20 6.34 -4.05
CA LEU A 185 1.04 6.59 -5.47
C LEU A 185 2.41 6.72 -6.14
N TYR A 186 2.52 6.22 -7.35
CA TYR A 186 3.74 6.25 -8.14
C TYR A 186 3.42 6.63 -9.59
N ARG A 187 4.36 7.29 -10.27
CA ARG A 187 4.35 7.39 -11.73
C ARG A 187 4.76 6.05 -12.33
N THR A 188 3.88 5.41 -13.07
CA THR A 188 4.11 4.10 -13.67
C THR A 188 5.28 4.11 -14.66
N ASP A 189 5.39 5.17 -15.46
CA ASP A 189 6.46 5.33 -16.44
C ASP A 189 7.85 5.38 -15.79
N ILE A 190 7.99 6.08 -14.65
CA ILE A 190 9.24 6.14 -13.89
C ILE A 190 9.59 4.75 -13.34
N LEU A 191 8.62 4.08 -12.67
CA LEU A 191 8.87 2.74 -12.12
C LEU A 191 9.35 1.76 -13.20
N ARG A 192 8.73 1.81 -14.39
CA ARG A 192 9.09 0.91 -15.50
C ARG A 192 10.41 1.29 -16.16
N ARG A 193 10.61 2.58 -16.46
CA ARG A 193 11.83 3.07 -17.10
C ARG A 193 13.07 2.75 -16.27
N GLU A 194 12.96 2.93 -14.98
CA GLU A 194 14.04 2.70 -14.03
C GLU A 194 14.13 1.25 -13.54
N GLN A 195 13.24 0.38 -14.02
CA GLN A 195 13.17 -1.04 -13.62
C GLN A 195 13.08 -1.20 -12.09
N LEU A 196 12.29 -0.34 -11.45
CA LEU A 196 12.10 -0.33 -10.01
C LEU A 196 11.15 -1.45 -9.58
N SER A 197 11.44 -2.07 -8.44
CA SER A 197 10.72 -3.22 -7.90
C SER A 197 10.40 -3.04 -6.43
N PHE A 198 9.24 -3.54 -6.01
CA PHE A 198 8.82 -3.60 -4.60
C PHE A 198 9.51 -4.72 -3.82
N LEU A 199 10.22 -5.65 -4.47
CA LEU A 199 10.91 -6.73 -3.80
C LEU A 199 11.90 -6.20 -2.74
N MET A 200 11.92 -6.88 -1.62
CA MET A 200 12.76 -6.53 -0.47
C MET A 200 14.24 -6.82 -0.74
N ASP A 201 15.12 -5.97 -0.24
CA ASP A 201 16.54 -6.30 -0.10
C ASP A 201 16.75 -6.90 1.30
N ARG A 202 16.78 -8.23 1.37
CA ARG A 202 16.88 -8.97 2.63
C ARG A 202 18.27 -8.86 3.25
N ASP A 203 19.30 -8.81 2.42
CA ASP A 203 20.69 -8.73 2.88
C ASP A 203 20.94 -7.40 3.59
N LYS A 204 20.33 -6.32 3.10
CA LYS A 204 20.40 -5.01 3.75
C LYS A 204 19.30 -4.78 4.79
N GLY A 205 18.40 -5.75 5.01
CA GLY A 205 17.28 -5.62 5.95
C GLY A 205 16.27 -4.53 5.54
N LEU A 206 16.14 -4.24 4.24
CA LEU A 206 15.24 -3.22 3.72
C LEU A 206 13.90 -3.82 3.34
N THR A 207 12.81 -3.25 3.85
CA THR A 207 11.45 -3.55 3.36
C THR A 207 11.27 -3.01 1.93
N GLY A 208 10.38 -3.61 1.15
CA GLY A 208 10.16 -3.23 -0.25
C GLY A 208 9.93 -1.73 -0.44
N GLY A 209 9.00 -1.12 0.31
CA GLY A 209 8.76 0.32 0.23
C GLY A 209 9.97 1.18 0.61
N LYS A 210 10.81 0.71 1.56
CA LYS A 210 12.02 1.45 1.95
C LYS A 210 13.12 1.32 0.90
N LYS A 211 13.32 0.12 0.33
CA LYS A 211 14.24 -0.10 -0.78
C LYS A 211 13.86 0.78 -1.96
N LEU A 212 12.60 0.71 -2.38
CA LEU A 212 12.08 1.49 -3.50
C LEU A 212 12.28 3.00 -3.31
N TYR A 213 12.05 3.50 -2.09
CA TYR A 213 12.32 4.89 -1.76
C TYR A 213 13.79 5.28 -1.99
N PHE A 214 14.75 4.45 -1.53
CA PHE A 214 16.18 4.73 -1.76
C PHE A 214 16.51 4.74 -3.25
N GLU A 215 16.02 3.73 -3.98
CA GLU A 215 16.28 3.62 -5.42
C GLU A 215 15.72 4.80 -6.22
N ILE A 216 14.53 5.32 -5.84
CA ILE A 216 13.95 6.53 -6.42
C ILE A 216 14.86 7.75 -6.17
N VAL A 217 15.27 7.95 -4.92
CA VAL A 217 16.08 9.12 -4.53
C VAL A 217 17.49 9.05 -5.13
N ASP A 218 18.11 7.88 -5.14
CA ASP A 218 19.46 7.66 -5.67
C ASP A 218 19.51 7.87 -7.20
N ARG A 219 18.38 7.72 -7.90
CA ARG A 219 18.24 8.05 -9.33
C ARG A 219 17.88 9.52 -9.59
N GLY A 220 17.82 10.35 -8.55
CA GLY A 220 17.59 11.79 -8.65
C GLY A 220 16.10 12.20 -8.72
N TYR A 221 15.17 11.27 -8.55
CA TYR A 221 13.75 11.59 -8.47
C TYR A 221 13.34 12.10 -7.09
N LYS A 222 12.24 12.83 -7.06
CA LYS A 222 11.65 13.36 -5.84
C LYS A 222 10.54 12.47 -5.31
N THR A 223 10.37 12.50 -4.00
CA THR A 223 9.25 11.86 -3.30
C THR A 223 8.53 12.90 -2.45
N VAL A 224 7.21 12.86 -2.44
CA VAL A 224 6.38 13.69 -1.57
C VAL A 224 5.89 12.85 -0.41
N GLU A 225 6.35 13.17 0.80
CA GLU A 225 5.87 12.54 2.01
C GLU A 225 4.86 13.42 2.73
N LEU A 226 3.62 12.95 2.75
CA LEU A 226 2.53 13.63 3.43
C LEU A 226 2.55 13.32 4.93
N PRO A 227 2.27 14.31 5.78
CA PRO A 227 2.03 14.07 7.19
C PRO A 227 0.94 13.01 7.39
N SER A 228 1.14 12.11 8.36
CA SER A 228 0.13 11.07 8.69
C SER A 228 -1.25 11.66 9.05
N SER A 229 -1.31 12.91 9.51
CA SER A 229 -2.57 13.62 9.78
C SER A 229 -3.30 14.04 8.51
N VAL A 230 -2.59 14.31 7.43
CA VAL A 230 -3.17 14.61 6.11
C VAL A 230 -3.65 13.33 5.47
N MET A 231 -2.78 12.32 5.33
CA MET A 231 -3.16 11.03 4.76
C MET A 231 -4.31 10.36 5.54
N GLY A 232 -4.35 10.50 6.86
CA GLY A 232 -5.42 9.98 7.71
C GLY A 232 -6.78 10.67 7.51
N GLN A 233 -6.88 11.76 6.74
CA GLN A 233 -8.15 12.33 6.31
C GLN A 233 -8.75 11.50 5.17
N TYR A 234 -7.93 10.95 4.31
CA TYR A 234 -8.34 10.19 3.12
C TYR A 234 -8.53 8.70 3.39
N ILE A 235 -7.66 8.11 4.21
CA ILE A 235 -7.65 6.66 4.43
C ILE A 235 -7.54 6.29 5.92
N VAL A 236 -7.97 5.07 6.22
CA VAL A 236 -7.76 4.42 7.51
C VAL A 236 -7.02 3.10 7.26
N HIS A 237 -5.97 2.85 8.04
CA HIS A 237 -5.21 1.60 7.98
C HIS A 237 -5.30 0.87 9.32
N LEU A 238 -5.74 -0.39 9.30
CA LEU A 238 -6.00 -1.18 10.51
C LEU A 238 -4.77 -1.83 11.13
N ALA A 239 -3.63 -1.69 10.51
CA ALA A 239 -2.32 -2.19 10.92
C ALA A 239 -2.31 -3.61 11.53
N HIS A 240 -1.58 -4.52 10.91
CA HIS A 240 -1.47 -5.92 11.33
C HIS A 240 -2.77 -6.74 11.22
N ALA A 241 -3.77 -6.30 10.45
CA ALA A 241 -5.03 -7.04 10.37
C ALA A 241 -4.81 -8.46 9.84
N THR A 242 -4.07 -8.63 8.75
CA THR A 242 -3.70 -9.96 8.19
C THR A 242 -3.06 -10.87 9.26
N GLN A 243 -2.14 -10.33 10.05
CA GLN A 243 -1.44 -11.10 11.07
C GLN A 243 -2.34 -11.45 12.27
N VAL A 244 -3.35 -10.62 12.52
CA VAL A 244 -4.31 -10.82 13.63
C VAL A 244 -5.35 -11.87 13.27
N VAL A 245 -5.80 -11.94 12.02
CA VAL A 245 -6.80 -12.94 11.59
C VAL A 245 -6.17 -14.30 11.24
N ASN A 246 -4.86 -14.32 10.98
CA ASN A 246 -4.12 -15.55 10.70
C ASN A 246 -3.03 -15.83 11.78
N PRO A 247 -3.40 -15.98 13.05
CA PRO A 247 -2.45 -16.08 14.15
C PRO A 247 -1.59 -17.35 14.12
N GLN A 248 -2.03 -18.37 13.37
CA GLN A 248 -1.29 -19.62 13.15
C GLN A 248 -0.09 -19.43 12.20
N GLU A 249 -0.14 -18.42 11.33
CA GLU A 249 0.89 -18.16 10.32
C GLU A 249 1.88 -17.07 10.74
N PHE A 250 1.48 -16.24 11.72
CA PHE A 250 2.27 -15.08 12.12
C PHE A 250 2.48 -15.01 13.62
N THR A 251 3.74 -14.86 14.03
CA THR A 251 4.09 -14.69 15.44
C THR A 251 4.07 -13.21 15.83
N LEU A 252 3.09 -12.82 16.63
CA LEU A 252 2.99 -11.48 17.21
C LEU A 252 3.05 -11.51 18.72
N ARG A 253 3.59 -10.44 19.31
CA ARG A 253 3.55 -10.26 20.77
C ARG A 253 2.09 -10.15 21.25
N LYS A 254 1.71 -10.88 22.28
CA LYS A 254 0.34 -10.90 22.87
C LYS A 254 -0.23 -9.49 23.13
N ARG A 255 0.61 -8.52 23.56
CA ARG A 255 0.20 -7.13 23.75
C ARG A 255 -0.19 -6.45 22.43
N THR A 256 0.53 -6.74 21.33
CA THR A 256 0.22 -6.20 19.99
C THR A 256 -1.11 -6.76 19.51
N ILE A 257 -1.32 -8.07 19.61
CA ILE A 257 -2.57 -8.74 19.24
C ILE A 257 -3.76 -8.12 19.99
N ARG A 258 -3.67 -7.98 21.32
CA ARG A 258 -4.76 -7.39 22.13
C ARG A 258 -5.07 -5.94 21.71
N LYS A 259 -4.04 -5.14 21.44
CA LYS A 259 -4.21 -3.75 20.98
C LYS A 259 -4.89 -3.71 19.60
N CYS A 260 -4.41 -4.51 18.66
CA CYS A 260 -4.94 -4.55 17.28
C CYS A 260 -6.39 -5.06 17.28
N ASN A 261 -6.69 -6.15 17.99
CA ASN A 261 -8.06 -6.66 18.12
C ASN A 261 -9.04 -5.61 18.66
N ARG A 262 -8.62 -4.81 19.66
CA ARG A 262 -9.47 -3.74 20.18
C ARG A 262 -9.75 -2.67 19.13
N ILE A 263 -8.73 -2.27 18.37
CA ILE A 263 -8.87 -1.26 17.31
C ILE A 263 -9.76 -1.80 16.19
N VAL A 264 -9.48 -3.00 15.71
CA VAL A 264 -10.26 -3.67 14.67
C VAL A 264 -11.74 -3.76 15.08
N ARG A 265 -12.03 -4.33 16.26
CA ARG A 265 -13.42 -4.44 16.76
C ARG A 265 -14.12 -3.08 16.80
N LYS A 266 -13.45 -2.04 17.32
CA LYS A 266 -14.03 -0.70 17.39
C LYS A 266 -14.33 -0.11 16.02
N VAL A 267 -13.42 -0.28 15.06
CA VAL A 267 -13.59 0.24 13.71
C VAL A 267 -14.66 -0.53 12.97
N MET A 268 -14.58 -1.87 12.97
CA MET A 268 -15.55 -2.74 12.30
C MET A 268 -16.96 -2.58 12.84
N ALA A 269 -17.13 -2.31 14.14
CA ALA A 269 -18.44 -2.07 14.77
C ALA A 269 -19.03 -0.68 14.50
N SER A 270 -18.30 0.24 13.83
CA SER A 270 -18.84 1.58 13.55
C SER A 270 -19.92 1.53 12.47
N GLY A 271 -21.01 2.28 12.64
CA GLY A 271 -22.14 2.30 11.70
C GLY A 271 -21.70 2.65 10.26
N ARG A 272 -20.73 3.58 10.10
CA ARG A 272 -20.19 3.93 8.79
C ARG A 272 -19.55 2.71 8.08
N ILE A 273 -18.79 1.91 8.80
CA ILE A 273 -18.14 0.71 8.25
C ILE A 273 -19.16 -0.38 7.99
N GLN A 274 -20.09 -0.59 8.91
CA GLN A 274 -21.18 -1.56 8.71
C GLN A 274 -22.01 -1.23 7.47
N ASN A 275 -22.33 0.04 7.23
CA ASN A 275 -23.04 0.47 6.02
C ASN A 275 -22.26 0.16 4.73
N ILE A 276 -20.93 0.16 4.75
CA ILE A 276 -20.12 -0.24 3.59
C ILE A 276 -20.11 -1.77 3.46
N LEU A 277 -19.95 -2.48 4.57
CA LEU A 277 -19.88 -3.95 4.58
C LEU A 277 -21.20 -4.63 4.21
N THR A 278 -22.34 -3.98 4.44
CA THR A 278 -23.68 -4.51 4.11
C THR A 278 -24.19 -4.06 2.74
N ASP A 279 -23.50 -3.10 2.09
CA ASP A 279 -23.89 -2.57 0.79
C ASP A 279 -23.38 -3.47 -0.35
N ASN A 280 -24.17 -4.49 -0.70
CA ASN A 280 -23.84 -5.43 -1.77
C ASN A 280 -23.88 -4.79 -3.18
N SER A 281 -24.43 -3.57 -3.34
CA SER A 281 -24.41 -2.87 -4.62
C SER A 281 -22.99 -2.46 -5.03
N LEU A 282 -22.06 -2.37 -4.07
CA LEU A 282 -20.66 -2.03 -4.29
C LEU A 282 -19.83 -3.20 -4.87
N ASP A 283 -20.40 -4.39 -4.95
CA ASP A 283 -19.73 -5.57 -5.54
C ASP A 283 -20.02 -5.73 -7.04
N ARG A 284 -20.94 -4.95 -7.60
CA ARG A 284 -21.41 -5.04 -9.00
C ARG A 284 -20.76 -4.03 -9.91
#